data_1b517b859f42c0c3a6ef099ee71ddb64
#
_entry.id   1b517b859f42c0c3a6ef099ee71ddb64
#
_cell.length_a   1.000
_cell.length_b   1.000
_cell.length_c   1.000
_cell.angle_alpha   90.00
_cell.angle_beta   90.00
_cell.angle_gamma   90.00
#
_symmetry.space_group_name_H-M   'P 1'
#
loop_
_entity.id
_entity.type
_entity.pdbx_description
1 polymer ?
#
loop_
_entity_poly.entity_id
_entity_poly.type
_entity_poly.pdbx_seq_one_letter_code
_entity_poly.pdbx_strand_id
1 'polypeptide(L)'
;FTGRLVDRRGYQAALVLGLFLLALVMARLGTGPHPYELPAAALLGGLGFSLFLPGWNGLLAKNLPQENRAAIWGSLMTVEGLGLALGPVAGGLLWEAFGLPAPFLAGSGIFLALSLFYLLLFRVRKLWRR
;
A
#
# COMPACT_ATOMS: atom_id res chain seq x y z
N PHE A 1 -3.69 -15.64 -10.14
CA PHE A 1 -5.01 -15.70 -9.48
C PHE A 1 -5.51 -14.30 -9.12
N THR A 2 -4.66 -13.42 -8.59
CA THR A 2 -5.01 -12.04 -8.19
C THR A 2 -5.37 -11.13 -9.35
N GLY A 3 -4.78 -11.28 -10.54
CA GLY A 3 -5.13 -10.50 -11.75
C GLY A 3 -6.60 -10.66 -12.14
N ARG A 4 -7.14 -11.88 -12.12
CA ARG A 4 -8.56 -12.14 -12.42
C ARG A 4 -9.54 -11.57 -11.38
N LEU A 5 -9.12 -11.45 -10.13
CA LEU A 5 -9.93 -10.84 -9.06
C LEU A 5 -9.99 -9.31 -9.23
N VAL A 6 -8.87 -8.71 -9.65
CA VAL A 6 -8.77 -7.28 -9.97
C VAL A 6 -9.63 -6.93 -11.18
N ASP A 7 -9.65 -7.77 -12.22
CA ASP A 7 -10.49 -7.58 -13.42
C ASP A 7 -11.99 -7.66 -13.11
N ARG A 8 -12.41 -8.49 -12.15
CA ARG A 8 -13.83 -8.65 -11.77
C ARG A 8 -14.34 -7.60 -10.78
N ARG A 9 -13.54 -7.18 -9.81
CA ARG A 9 -13.94 -6.21 -8.76
C ARG A 9 -13.38 -4.80 -8.95
N GLY A 10 -12.55 -4.60 -9.97
CA GLY A 10 -11.90 -3.34 -10.29
C GLY A 10 -10.64 -3.09 -9.44
N TYR A 11 -9.65 -2.43 -10.06
CA TYR A 11 -8.37 -2.05 -9.44
C TYR A 11 -8.54 -1.23 -8.15
N GLN A 12 -9.68 -0.52 -8.01
CA GLN A 12 -9.98 0.32 -6.85
C GLN A 12 -10.17 -0.49 -5.57
N ALA A 13 -10.97 -1.57 -5.64
CA ALA A 13 -11.19 -2.45 -4.50
C ALA A 13 -9.90 -3.18 -4.10
N ALA A 14 -9.12 -3.65 -5.09
CA ALA A 14 -7.86 -4.32 -4.84
C ALA A 14 -6.85 -3.40 -4.15
N LEU A 15 -6.72 -2.14 -4.60
CA LEU A 15 -5.85 -1.14 -4.00
C LEU A 15 -6.22 -0.86 -2.53
N VAL A 16 -7.50 -0.58 -2.26
CA VAL A 16 -7.97 -0.27 -0.91
C VAL A 16 -7.80 -1.46 0.03
N LEU A 17 -8.21 -2.67 -0.40
CA LEU A 17 -8.08 -3.88 0.40
C LEU A 17 -6.61 -4.26 0.64
N GLY A 18 -5.75 -4.11 -0.37
CA GLY A 18 -4.32 -4.37 -0.24
C GLY A 18 -3.67 -3.46 0.80
N LEU A 19 -3.91 -2.16 0.72
CA LEU A 19 -3.43 -1.18 1.71
C LEU A 19 -3.97 -1.45 3.11
N PHE A 20 -5.25 -1.81 3.23
CA PHE A 20 -5.86 -2.14 4.51
C PHE A 20 -5.24 -3.38 5.16
N LEU A 21 -5.02 -4.45 4.38
CA LEU A 21 -4.35 -5.66 4.87
C LEU A 21 -2.91 -5.37 5.31
N LEU A 22 -2.16 -4.58 4.54
CA LEU A 22 -0.81 -4.15 4.92
C LEU A 22 -0.82 -3.34 6.22
N ALA A 23 -1.80 -2.44 6.40
CA ALA A 23 -1.97 -1.69 7.64
C ALA A 23 -2.20 -2.61 8.85
N LEU A 24 -3.07 -3.62 8.72
CA LEU A 24 -3.34 -4.59 9.79
C LEU A 24 -2.10 -5.41 10.16
N VAL A 25 -1.37 -5.89 9.15
CA VAL A 25 -0.14 -6.66 9.39
C VAL A 25 0.91 -5.81 10.08
N MET A 26 1.12 -4.58 9.63
CA MET A 26 2.06 -3.65 10.28
C MET A 26 1.63 -3.33 11.72
N ALA A 27 0.34 -3.06 11.98
CA ALA A 27 -0.17 -2.87 13.32
C ALA A 27 0.12 -4.08 14.21
N ARG A 28 -0.15 -5.30 13.72
CA ARG A 28 0.10 -6.52 14.49
C ARG A 28 1.58 -6.73 14.79
N LEU A 29 2.46 -6.46 13.83
CA LEU A 29 3.91 -6.54 14.04
C LEU A 29 4.40 -5.51 15.07
N GLY A 30 3.82 -4.31 15.08
CA GLY A 30 4.13 -3.27 16.06
C GLY A 30 3.68 -3.59 17.50
N THR A 31 2.73 -4.50 17.70
CA THR A 31 2.27 -4.91 19.04
C THR A 31 3.04 -6.08 19.66
N GLY A 32 4.13 -6.54 19.02
CA GLY A 32 4.94 -7.65 19.51
C GLY A 32 4.24 -9.01 19.33
N PRO A 33 4.14 -9.52 18.12
CA PRO A 33 3.50 -10.81 17.85
C PRO A 33 4.30 -11.98 18.44
N HIS A 34 3.59 -13.04 18.81
CA HIS A 34 4.25 -14.28 19.14
C HIS A 34 4.90 -14.93 17.89
N PRO A 35 6.03 -15.67 18.05
CA PRO A 35 6.73 -16.28 16.92
C PRO A 35 5.84 -17.15 16.02
N TYR A 36 4.83 -17.83 16.56
CA TYR A 36 3.90 -18.68 15.80
C TYR A 36 2.91 -17.87 14.94
N GLU A 37 2.76 -16.56 15.18
CA GLU A 37 1.90 -15.69 14.38
C GLU A 37 2.62 -15.15 13.14
N LEU A 38 3.97 -15.17 13.11
CA LEU A 38 4.75 -14.62 12.02
C LEU A 38 4.45 -15.25 10.64
N PRO A 39 4.25 -16.56 10.51
CA PRO A 39 3.86 -17.15 9.23
C PRO A 39 2.51 -16.64 8.73
N ALA A 40 1.53 -16.47 9.62
CA ALA A 40 0.22 -15.92 9.27
C ALA A 40 0.32 -14.44 8.86
N ALA A 41 1.11 -13.65 9.58
CA ALA A 41 1.39 -12.26 9.24
C ALA A 41 2.08 -12.14 7.87
N ALA A 42 3.03 -13.02 7.57
CA ALA A 42 3.71 -13.06 6.28
C ALA A 42 2.75 -13.42 5.12
N LEU A 43 1.86 -14.39 5.33
CA LEU A 43 0.83 -14.76 4.35
C LEU A 43 -0.15 -13.59 4.10
N LEU A 44 -0.65 -12.95 5.15
CA LEU A 44 -1.55 -11.81 5.03
C LEU A 44 -0.87 -10.60 4.40
N GLY A 45 0.39 -10.34 4.75
CA GLY A 45 1.20 -9.29 4.13
C GLY A 45 1.45 -9.55 2.65
N GLY A 46 1.77 -10.79 2.30
CA GLY A 46 1.92 -11.22 0.91
C GLY A 46 0.61 -11.07 0.10
N LEU A 47 -0.53 -11.44 0.69
CA LEU A 47 -1.85 -11.21 0.08
C LEU A 47 -2.15 -9.71 -0.07
N GLY A 48 -1.88 -8.91 0.95
CA GLY A 48 -2.02 -7.45 0.90
C GLY A 48 -1.21 -6.84 -0.22
N PHE A 49 0.07 -7.20 -0.33
CA PHE A 49 0.96 -6.72 -1.38
C PHE A 49 0.54 -7.20 -2.77
N SER A 50 0.10 -8.46 -2.90
CA SER A 50 -0.39 -9.02 -4.16
C SER A 50 -1.67 -8.37 -4.69
N LEU A 51 -2.46 -7.75 -3.82
CA LEU A 51 -3.62 -6.93 -4.19
C LEU A 51 -3.24 -5.46 -4.44
N PHE A 52 -2.33 -4.92 -3.62
CA PHE A 52 -1.88 -3.54 -3.72
C PHE A 52 -1.22 -3.26 -5.07
N LEU A 53 -0.25 -4.06 -5.47
CA LEU A 53 0.57 -3.80 -6.64
C LEU A 53 -0.23 -3.75 -7.96
N PRO A 54 -1.09 -4.73 -8.30
CA PRO A 54 -1.92 -4.63 -9.51
C PRO A 54 -3.01 -3.55 -9.37
N GLY A 55 -3.51 -3.28 -8.16
CA GLY A 55 -4.43 -2.18 -7.91
C GLY A 55 -3.80 -0.81 -8.21
N TRP A 56 -2.57 -0.61 -7.76
CA TRP A 56 -1.77 0.58 -8.03
C TRP A 56 -1.47 0.75 -9.53
N ASN A 57 -0.94 -0.30 -10.17
CA ASN A 57 -0.66 -0.29 -11.59
C ASN A 57 -1.91 -0.04 -12.43
N GLY A 58 -3.05 -0.60 -12.06
CA GLY A 58 -4.33 -0.35 -12.72
C GLY A 58 -4.81 1.09 -12.57
N LEU A 59 -4.59 1.71 -11.40
CA LEU A 59 -4.88 3.13 -11.18
C LEU A 59 -4.02 4.00 -12.08
N LEU A 60 -2.71 3.74 -12.16
CA LEU A 60 -1.78 4.47 -13.01
C LEU A 60 -2.13 4.29 -14.49
N ALA A 61 -2.30 3.06 -14.95
CA ALA A 61 -2.60 2.75 -16.34
C ALA A 61 -3.85 3.47 -16.86
N LYS A 62 -4.86 3.67 -15.99
CA LYS A 62 -6.11 4.32 -16.35
C LYS A 62 -6.03 5.86 -16.35
N ASN A 63 -5.12 6.44 -15.57
CA ASN A 63 -5.08 7.89 -15.37
C ASN A 63 -3.88 8.56 -16.07
N LEU A 64 -2.91 7.79 -16.59
CA LEU A 64 -1.76 8.34 -17.30
C LEU A 64 -2.09 8.61 -18.77
N PRO A 65 -1.81 9.84 -19.27
CA PRO A 65 -1.94 10.18 -20.69
C PRO A 65 -0.97 9.35 -21.53
N GLN A 66 -1.40 8.96 -22.73
CA GLN A 66 -0.63 8.11 -23.64
C GLN A 66 0.65 8.81 -24.15
N GLU A 67 0.56 10.11 -24.41
CA GLU A 67 1.60 10.88 -25.08
C GLU A 67 2.92 10.99 -24.30
N ASN A 68 2.86 11.06 -22.95
CA ASN A 68 4.05 11.22 -22.08
C ASN A 68 4.20 10.08 -21.05
N ARG A 69 3.62 8.93 -21.37
CA ARG A 69 3.52 7.82 -20.41
C ARG A 69 4.88 7.34 -19.89
N ALA A 70 5.88 7.26 -20.76
CA ALA A 70 7.22 6.82 -20.36
C ALA A 70 7.92 7.80 -19.42
N ALA A 71 7.81 9.11 -19.69
CA ALA A 71 8.41 10.15 -18.85
C ALA A 71 7.74 10.22 -17.47
N ILE A 72 6.41 10.13 -17.42
CA ILE A 72 5.65 10.13 -16.15
C ILE A 72 5.97 8.86 -15.36
N TRP A 73 6.06 7.70 -16.03
CA TRP A 73 6.43 6.45 -15.37
C TRP A 73 7.85 6.51 -14.78
N GLY A 74 8.80 7.07 -15.53
CA GLY A 74 10.18 7.29 -15.06
C GLY A 74 10.25 8.20 -13.82
N SER A 75 9.48 9.29 -13.79
CA SER A 75 9.42 10.17 -12.63
C SER A 75 8.78 9.50 -11.40
N LEU A 76 7.74 8.68 -11.60
CA LEU A 76 7.16 7.88 -10.51
C LEU A 76 8.16 6.86 -9.95
N MET A 77 8.92 6.18 -10.81
CA MET A 77 9.98 5.26 -10.42
C MET A 77 11.10 5.96 -9.64
N THR A 78 11.41 7.20 -9.99
CA THR A 78 12.39 8.01 -9.25
C THR A 78 11.90 8.32 -7.84
N VAL A 79 10.63 8.74 -7.70
CA VAL A 79 10.02 8.99 -6.38
C VAL A 79 9.95 7.71 -5.54
N GLU A 80 9.59 6.59 -6.16
CA GLU A 80 9.58 5.27 -5.50
C GLU A 80 10.99 4.88 -5.04
N GLY A 81 12.01 5.06 -5.88
CA GLY A 81 13.42 4.82 -5.54
C GLY A 81 13.90 5.67 -4.36
N LEU A 82 13.52 6.95 -4.31
CA LEU A 82 13.79 7.82 -3.16
C LEU A 82 13.11 7.29 -1.89
N GLY A 83 11.88 6.83 -1.99
CA GLY A 83 11.16 6.21 -0.87
C GLY A 83 11.87 4.96 -0.36
N LEU A 84 12.34 4.09 -1.27
CA LEU A 84 13.10 2.89 -0.93
C LEU A 84 14.46 3.20 -0.28
N ALA A 85 15.12 4.29 -0.69
CA ALA A 85 16.39 4.71 -0.11
C ALA A 85 16.22 5.36 1.28
N LEU A 86 15.22 6.23 1.43
CA LEU A 86 14.97 6.98 2.66
C LEU A 86 14.17 6.20 3.70
N GLY A 87 13.35 5.26 3.28
CA GLY A 87 12.49 4.46 4.16
C GLY A 87 13.24 3.74 5.28
N PRO A 88 14.29 2.96 4.99
CA PRO A 88 15.09 2.29 6.02
C PRO A 88 15.76 3.26 6.99
N VAL A 89 16.22 4.42 6.52
CA VAL A 89 16.82 5.47 7.37
C VAL A 89 15.77 6.03 8.32
N ALA A 90 14.61 6.41 7.81
CA ALA A 90 13.50 6.90 8.64
C ALA A 90 13.02 5.84 9.63
N GLY A 91 12.92 4.58 9.19
CA GLY A 91 12.57 3.46 10.05
C GLY A 91 13.58 3.22 11.17
N GLY A 92 14.88 3.31 10.86
CA GLY A 92 15.97 3.20 11.84
C GLY A 92 15.92 4.31 12.90
N LEU A 93 15.72 5.56 12.46
CA LEU A 93 15.58 6.70 13.38
C LEU A 93 14.37 6.57 14.30
N LEU A 94 13.23 6.08 13.77
CA LEU A 94 12.05 5.81 14.58
C LEU A 94 12.31 4.70 15.61
N TRP A 95 13.03 3.66 15.22
CA TRP A 95 13.41 2.59 16.14
C TRP A 95 14.32 3.09 17.24
N GLU A 96 15.37 3.86 16.92
CA GLU A 96 16.29 4.42 17.92
C GLU A 96 15.61 5.37 18.89
N ALA A 97 14.68 6.20 18.39
CA ALA A 97 14.00 7.21 19.21
C ALA A 97 12.87 6.63 20.07
N PHE A 98 12.09 5.65 19.55
CA PHE A 98 10.84 5.19 20.17
C PHE A 98 10.75 3.67 20.35
N GLY A 99 11.80 2.94 19.97
CA GLY A 99 11.87 1.48 20.08
C GLY A 99 11.31 0.73 18.88
N LEU A 100 11.45 -0.60 18.93
CA LEU A 100 11.09 -1.53 17.83
C LEU A 100 9.65 -1.38 17.29
N PRO A 101 8.60 -1.11 18.10
CA PRO A 101 7.25 -0.96 17.60
C PRO A 101 7.03 0.25 16.68
N ALA A 102 7.81 1.31 16.85
CA ALA A 102 7.56 2.61 16.24
C ALA A 102 7.52 2.59 14.71
N PRO A 103 8.49 2.01 13.97
CA PRO A 103 8.46 1.97 12.52
C PRO A 103 7.25 1.17 11.98
N PHE A 104 6.85 0.10 12.67
CA PHE A 104 5.70 -0.71 12.27
C PHE A 104 4.38 0.04 12.47
N LEU A 105 4.22 0.72 13.61
CA LEU A 105 3.03 1.52 13.89
C LEU A 105 2.93 2.74 12.98
N ALA A 106 4.04 3.41 12.69
CA ALA A 106 4.10 4.50 11.72
C ALA A 106 3.71 4.00 10.31
N GLY A 107 4.26 2.87 9.86
CA GLY A 107 3.90 2.25 8.59
C GLY A 107 2.42 1.86 8.53
N SER A 108 1.88 1.29 9.62
CA SER A 108 0.46 0.97 9.74
C SER A 108 -0.42 2.22 9.59
N GLY A 109 -0.06 3.30 10.27
CA GLY A 109 -0.78 4.58 10.18
C GLY A 109 -0.80 5.14 8.76
N ILE A 110 0.34 5.09 8.06
CA ILE A 110 0.46 5.54 6.67
C ILE A 110 -0.42 4.68 5.73
N PHE A 111 -0.33 3.35 5.81
CA PHE A 111 -1.14 2.47 4.97
C PHE A 111 -2.63 2.61 5.24
N LEU A 112 -3.03 2.77 6.51
CA LEU A 112 -4.43 3.01 6.88
C LEU A 112 -4.93 4.34 6.33
N ALA A 113 -4.16 5.41 6.49
CA ALA A 113 -4.51 6.74 5.96
C ALA A 113 -4.66 6.71 4.43
N LEU A 114 -3.75 6.06 3.72
CA LEU A 114 -3.84 5.88 2.27
C LEU A 114 -5.04 5.03 1.87
N SER A 115 -5.34 3.94 2.59
CA SER A 115 -6.51 3.11 2.34
C SER A 115 -7.81 3.91 2.46
N LEU A 116 -7.95 4.68 3.53
CA LEU A 116 -9.11 5.55 3.75
C LEU A 116 -9.21 6.67 2.70
N PHE A 117 -8.08 7.29 2.38
CA PHE A 117 -8.02 8.33 1.33
C PHE A 117 -8.52 7.80 -0.02
N TYR A 118 -8.02 6.66 -0.47
CA TYR A 118 -8.47 6.07 -1.74
C TYR A 118 -9.91 5.58 -1.68
N LEU A 119 -10.36 5.03 -0.54
CA LEU A 119 -11.76 4.65 -0.35
C LEU A 119 -12.69 5.84 -0.52
N LEU A 120 -12.38 6.96 0.12
CA LEU A 120 -13.17 8.20 0.03
C LEU A 120 -13.13 8.77 -1.39
N LEU A 121 -11.94 8.85 -2.01
CA LEU A 121 -11.75 9.34 -3.36
C LEU A 121 -12.62 8.56 -4.37
N PHE A 122 -12.64 7.23 -4.28
CA PHE A 122 -13.41 6.40 -5.18
C PHE A 122 -14.92 6.47 -4.93
N ARG A 123 -15.35 6.66 -3.67
CA ARG A 123 -16.76 6.91 -3.33
C ARG A 123 -17.24 8.24 -3.91
N VAL A 124 -16.50 9.30 -3.72
CA VAL A 124 -16.83 10.64 -4.26
C VAL A 124 -16.93 10.59 -5.79
N ARG A 125 -15.93 10.00 -6.48
CA ARG A 125 -15.98 9.85 -7.95
C ARG A 125 -17.19 9.04 -8.45
N LYS A 126 -17.69 8.08 -7.68
CA LYS A 126 -18.89 7.30 -8.03
C LYS A 126 -20.18 8.11 -7.91
N LEU A 127 -20.23 9.04 -6.96
CA LEU A 127 -21.36 9.95 -6.77
C LEU A 127 -21.47 11.00 -7.88
N TRP A 128 -20.33 11.50 -8.38
CA TRP A 128 -20.29 12.51 -9.46
C TRP A 128 -20.58 11.93 -10.87
N ARG A 129 -20.58 10.63 -11.03
CA ARG A 129 -20.90 9.94 -12.30
C ARG A 129 -22.37 9.50 -12.42
N ARG A 130 -23.18 9.76 -11.40
CA ARG A 130 -24.64 9.53 -11.43
C ARG A 130 -25.40 10.83 -11.70
#